data_19ba8c415baf49bc2d3c8306accf60bb
#
_entry.id   19ba8c415baf49bc2d3c8306accf60bb
#
_cell.length_a   1.000
_cell.length_b   1.000
_cell.length_c   1.000
_cell.angle_alpha   90.00
_cell.angle_beta   90.00
_cell.angle_gamma   90.00
#
_symmetry.space_group_name_H-M   'P 1'
#
loop_
_entity.id
_entity.type
_entity.pdbx_description
1 polymer ?
#
loop_
_entity_poly.entity_id
_entity_poly.type
_entity_poly.pdbx_seq_one_letter_code
_entity_poly.pdbx_strand_id
1 'polypeptide(L)'
;LITMQEEKGCSDHDCVMALFTASAVGMVIANNASLAGAQGGCQAECGSAAAMAAAAITELAGGTPHMVSQAVAIALKNILGLVCDPVAGLVEIPCIKRNASGVAGAFVAAEMALAGIDSAIPADEVIWSMKRIGDVMSPTLKETAEGGLAATPTGRKLHDQVFGPGNVSGGCSGCSGCHS
;
A
#
# COMPACT_ATOMS: atom_id res chain seq x y z
N LEU A 1 -13.57 5.23 3.67
CA LEU A 1 -14.50 6.35 3.43
C LEU A 1 -15.89 6.04 3.97
N ILE A 2 -16.48 4.88 3.66
CA ILE A 2 -17.82 4.51 4.13
C ILE A 2 -17.95 4.66 5.65
N THR A 3 -17.00 4.15 6.43
CA THR A 3 -16.97 4.32 7.88
C THR A 3 -16.99 5.79 8.31
N MET A 4 -16.22 6.64 7.63
CA MET A 4 -16.22 8.09 7.89
C MET A 4 -17.57 8.71 7.55
N GLN A 5 -18.19 8.29 6.45
CA GLN A 5 -19.53 8.76 6.05
C GLN A 5 -20.57 8.39 7.10
N GLU A 6 -20.58 7.16 7.57
CA GLU A 6 -21.53 6.66 8.57
C GLU A 6 -21.34 7.32 9.93
N GLU A 7 -20.08 7.49 10.39
CA GLU A 7 -19.77 8.02 11.72
C GLU A 7 -19.80 9.56 11.79
N LYS A 8 -19.39 10.24 10.73
CA LYS A 8 -19.27 11.71 10.69
C LYS A 8 -20.40 12.40 9.93
N GLY A 9 -21.27 11.64 9.26
CA GLY A 9 -22.38 12.19 8.48
C GLY A 9 -21.93 12.95 7.23
N CYS A 10 -20.80 12.58 6.65
CA CYS A 10 -20.31 13.18 5.40
C CYS A 10 -21.29 12.90 4.25
N SER A 11 -21.50 13.88 3.37
CA SER A 11 -22.35 13.68 2.20
C SER A 11 -21.70 12.78 1.15
N ASP A 12 -22.51 12.24 0.22
CA ASP A 12 -21.99 11.50 -0.94
C ASP A 12 -21.04 12.37 -1.79
N HIS A 13 -21.35 13.66 -1.91
CA HIS A 13 -20.51 14.63 -2.59
C HIS A 13 -19.12 14.73 -1.94
N ASP A 14 -19.04 14.83 -0.61
CA ASP A 14 -17.77 14.91 0.12
C ASP A 14 -16.96 13.63 -0.07
N CYS A 15 -17.62 12.47 -0.03
CA CYS A 15 -16.97 11.19 -0.29
C CYS A 15 -16.41 11.09 -1.72
N VAL A 16 -17.15 11.60 -2.72
CA VAL A 16 -16.67 11.65 -4.11
C VAL A 16 -15.46 12.59 -4.24
N MET A 17 -15.47 13.75 -3.61
CA MET A 17 -14.33 14.67 -3.61
C MET A 17 -13.10 14.03 -2.97
N ALA A 18 -13.27 13.36 -1.84
CA ALA A 18 -12.17 12.62 -1.21
C ALA A 18 -11.62 11.48 -2.09
N LEU A 19 -12.46 10.82 -2.89
CA LEU A 19 -11.99 9.84 -3.89
C LEU A 19 -11.19 10.48 -5.02
N PHE A 20 -11.54 11.70 -5.45
CA PHE A 20 -10.71 12.44 -6.40
C PHE A 20 -9.34 12.78 -5.81
N THR A 21 -9.27 13.18 -4.56
CA THR A 21 -8.00 13.43 -3.86
C THR A 21 -7.17 12.15 -3.74
N ALA A 22 -7.79 11.03 -3.33
CA ALA A 22 -7.12 9.73 -3.35
C ALA A 22 -6.57 9.37 -4.73
N SER A 23 -7.36 9.59 -5.78
CA SER A 23 -6.97 9.30 -7.16
C SER A 23 -5.82 10.17 -7.64
N ALA A 24 -5.82 11.46 -7.28
CA ALA A 24 -4.72 12.37 -7.60
C ALA A 24 -3.40 11.90 -6.98
N VAL A 25 -3.43 11.51 -5.70
CA VAL A 25 -2.26 10.92 -5.02
C VAL A 25 -1.81 9.63 -5.71
N GLY A 26 -2.75 8.74 -6.03
CA GLY A 26 -2.46 7.49 -6.76
C GLY A 26 -1.79 7.74 -8.12
N MET A 27 -2.26 8.73 -8.89
CA MET A 27 -1.64 9.12 -10.16
C MET A 27 -0.22 9.65 -9.99
N VAL A 28 0.03 10.48 -8.96
CA VAL A 28 1.38 10.98 -8.65
C VAL A 28 2.32 9.81 -8.32
N ILE A 29 1.88 8.88 -7.50
CA ILE A 29 2.68 7.69 -7.14
C ILE A 29 2.91 6.80 -8.36
N ALA A 30 1.88 6.53 -9.17
CA ALA A 30 1.99 5.69 -10.37
C ALA A 30 3.00 6.26 -11.38
N ASN A 31 3.01 7.58 -11.57
CA ASN A 31 3.89 8.24 -12.53
C ASN A 31 5.35 8.34 -12.04
N ASN A 32 5.59 8.41 -10.74
CA ASN A 32 6.92 8.65 -10.17
C ASN A 32 7.54 7.42 -9.50
N ALA A 33 6.74 6.39 -9.22
CA ALA A 33 7.18 5.15 -8.58
C ALA A 33 6.49 3.94 -9.21
N SER A 34 5.71 3.19 -8.44
CA SER A 34 4.88 2.06 -8.89
C SER A 34 3.74 1.83 -7.92
N LEU A 35 2.65 1.23 -8.40
CA LEU A 35 1.54 0.71 -7.59
C LEU A 35 1.55 -0.82 -7.48
N ALA A 36 2.52 -1.50 -8.10
CA ALA A 36 2.55 -2.95 -8.20
C ALA A 36 3.54 -3.59 -7.21
N GLY A 37 3.08 -4.58 -6.45
CA GLY A 37 3.91 -5.37 -5.55
C GLY A 37 5.04 -6.11 -6.27
N ALA A 38 4.78 -6.59 -7.49
CA ALA A 38 5.77 -7.25 -8.36
C ALA A 38 6.92 -6.31 -8.81
N GLN A 39 6.68 -5.00 -8.84
CA GLN A 39 7.71 -4.02 -9.21
C GLN A 39 8.44 -3.44 -8.01
N GLY A 40 7.70 -3.07 -6.97
CA GLY A 40 8.22 -2.31 -5.86
C GLY A 40 8.04 -2.92 -4.46
N GLY A 41 7.54 -4.15 -4.36
CA GLY A 41 7.15 -4.75 -3.08
C GLY A 41 5.80 -4.25 -2.56
N CYS A 42 5.36 -4.76 -1.41
CA CYS A 42 4.11 -4.33 -0.78
C CYS A 42 4.10 -2.85 -0.36
N GLN A 43 5.26 -2.20 -0.22
CA GLN A 43 5.34 -0.76 -0.03
C GLN A 43 4.68 0.00 -1.20
N ALA A 44 4.85 -0.49 -2.44
CA ALA A 44 4.24 0.11 -3.62
C ALA A 44 2.73 -0.15 -3.69
N GLU A 45 2.26 -1.32 -3.33
CA GLU A 45 0.84 -1.70 -3.37
C GLU A 45 0.07 -1.23 -2.13
N CYS A 46 0.29 -1.90 -0.98
CA CYS A 46 -0.38 -1.56 0.27
C CYS A 46 0.01 -0.17 0.78
N GLY A 47 1.28 0.25 0.57
CA GLY A 47 1.75 1.57 0.97
C GLY A 47 1.07 2.70 0.20
N SER A 48 0.96 2.56 -1.12
CA SER A 48 0.24 3.54 -1.95
C SER A 48 -1.24 3.59 -1.60
N ALA A 49 -1.89 2.44 -1.40
CA ALA A 49 -3.29 2.38 -0.98
C ALA A 49 -3.51 3.06 0.39
N ALA A 50 -2.62 2.84 1.36
CA ALA A 50 -2.67 3.50 2.66
C ALA A 50 -2.48 5.02 2.55
N ALA A 51 -1.56 5.48 1.69
CA ALA A 51 -1.34 6.91 1.44
C ALA A 51 -2.54 7.58 0.75
N MET A 52 -3.14 6.92 -0.24
CA MET A 52 -4.37 7.37 -0.89
C MET A 52 -5.53 7.47 0.12
N ALA A 53 -5.65 6.47 1.00
CA ALA A 53 -6.65 6.48 2.06
C ALA A 53 -6.40 7.60 3.07
N ALA A 54 -5.15 7.83 3.49
CA ALA A 54 -4.78 8.91 4.40
C ALA A 54 -5.13 10.28 3.81
N ALA A 55 -4.87 10.50 2.53
CA ALA A 55 -5.25 11.71 1.80
C ALA A 55 -6.77 11.95 1.83
N ALA A 56 -7.54 10.92 1.48
CA ALA A 56 -9.00 11.01 1.46
C ALA A 56 -9.61 11.22 2.85
N ILE A 57 -9.09 10.54 3.87
CA ILE A 57 -9.54 10.71 5.27
C ILE A 57 -9.24 12.14 5.74
N THR A 58 -8.04 12.67 5.43
CA THR A 58 -7.65 14.03 5.81
C THR A 58 -8.58 15.05 5.17
N GLU A 59 -8.92 14.91 3.89
CA GLU A 59 -9.87 15.80 3.20
C GLU A 59 -11.27 15.72 3.78
N LEU A 60 -11.81 14.51 3.98
CA LEU A 60 -13.13 14.33 4.61
C LEU A 60 -13.22 14.93 6.02
N ALA A 61 -12.11 14.95 6.75
CA ALA A 61 -12.04 15.58 8.06
C ALA A 61 -11.84 17.11 8.00
N GLY A 62 -11.88 17.72 6.80
CA GLY A 62 -11.73 19.16 6.60
C GLY A 62 -10.28 19.66 6.59
N GLY A 63 -9.31 18.76 6.37
CA GLY A 63 -7.90 19.11 6.26
C GLY A 63 -7.59 19.93 5.01
N THR A 64 -6.56 20.77 5.11
CA THR A 64 -6.06 21.58 3.99
C THR A 64 -5.25 20.73 3.01
N PRO A 65 -5.01 21.19 1.76
CA PRO A 65 -4.12 20.50 0.82
C PRO A 65 -2.71 20.24 1.37
N HIS A 66 -2.20 21.14 2.22
CA HIS A 66 -0.95 20.93 2.94
C HIS A 66 -1.04 19.71 3.86
N MET A 67 -2.06 19.64 4.71
CA MET A 67 -2.28 18.50 5.62
C MET A 67 -2.44 17.18 4.85
N VAL A 68 -3.13 17.20 3.70
CA VAL A 68 -3.23 16.04 2.82
C VAL A 68 -1.86 15.56 2.38
N SER A 69 -0.99 16.47 1.92
CA SER A 69 0.40 16.13 1.54
C SER A 69 1.20 15.57 2.72
N GLN A 70 1.03 16.13 3.92
CA GLN A 70 1.69 15.61 5.14
C GLN A 70 1.21 14.19 5.48
N ALA A 71 -0.10 13.94 5.41
CA ALA A 71 -0.66 12.61 5.67
C ALA A 71 -0.11 11.57 4.68
N VAL A 72 -0.01 11.90 3.38
CA VAL A 72 0.62 11.05 2.36
C VAL A 72 2.06 10.71 2.73
N ALA A 73 2.87 11.71 3.06
CA ALA A 73 4.27 11.53 3.45
C ALA A 73 4.40 10.64 4.69
N ILE A 74 3.59 10.88 5.71
CA ILE A 74 3.59 10.11 6.96
C ILE A 74 3.19 8.66 6.70
N ALA A 75 2.11 8.41 5.94
CA ALA A 75 1.64 7.08 5.62
C ALA A 75 2.69 6.26 4.86
N LEU A 76 3.27 6.81 3.78
CA LEU A 76 4.25 6.12 2.95
C LEU A 76 5.54 5.80 3.71
N LYS A 77 6.12 6.78 4.42
CA LYS A 77 7.41 6.56 5.09
C LYS A 77 7.37 5.48 6.16
N ASN A 78 6.20 5.23 6.76
CA ASN A 78 6.03 4.20 7.78
C ASN A 78 5.98 2.78 7.20
N ILE A 79 5.88 2.63 5.87
CA ILE A 79 5.75 1.35 5.17
C ILE A 79 6.94 1.11 4.21
N LEU A 80 7.88 2.05 4.13
CA LEU A 80 9.07 1.88 3.27
C LEU A 80 9.82 0.59 3.60
N GLY A 81 10.18 -0.14 2.55
CA GLY A 81 10.86 -1.43 2.66
C GLY A 81 9.93 -2.64 2.83
N LEU A 82 8.61 -2.46 2.91
CA LEU A 82 7.68 -3.58 3.01
C LEU A 82 7.72 -4.43 1.74
N VAL A 83 8.15 -5.68 1.91
CA VAL A 83 8.32 -6.66 0.83
C VAL A 83 6.98 -7.28 0.42
N CYS A 84 6.92 -7.84 -0.80
CA CYS A 84 5.78 -8.63 -1.26
C CYS A 84 6.17 -10.12 -1.27
N ASP A 85 5.74 -10.86 -0.25
CA ASP A 85 6.13 -12.22 0.04
C ASP A 85 4.93 -13.14 0.34
N PRO A 86 3.91 -13.18 -0.57
CA PRO A 86 2.69 -13.93 -0.33
C PRO A 86 2.95 -15.43 -0.20
N VAL A 87 2.45 -16.03 0.87
CA VAL A 87 2.56 -17.47 1.11
C VAL A 87 1.78 -18.22 0.05
N ALA A 88 2.41 -19.20 -0.56
CA ALA A 88 1.87 -19.99 -1.68
C ALA A 88 1.50 -19.15 -2.92
N GLY A 89 1.98 -17.91 -3.04
CA GLY A 89 1.59 -16.99 -4.11
C GLY A 89 0.15 -16.48 -4.01
N LEU A 90 -0.54 -16.77 -2.92
CA LEU A 90 -1.92 -16.35 -2.69
C LEU A 90 -1.97 -15.03 -1.93
N VAL A 91 -2.87 -14.11 -2.36
CA VAL A 91 -3.03 -12.80 -1.74
C VAL A 91 -3.89 -12.89 -0.46
N GLU A 92 -3.49 -13.79 0.45
CA GLU A 92 -4.16 -14.05 1.73
C GLU A 92 -3.23 -13.83 2.91
N ILE A 93 -2.08 -14.51 2.92
CA ILE A 93 -1.09 -14.46 3.99
C ILE A 93 0.20 -13.84 3.44
N PRO A 94 0.61 -12.68 3.92
CA PRO A 94 0.07 -11.85 5.01
C PRO A 94 -0.91 -10.75 4.54
N CYS A 95 -1.30 -10.72 3.27
CA CYS A 95 -1.92 -9.60 2.58
C CYS A 95 -3.19 -9.07 3.26
N ILE A 96 -4.10 -9.96 3.71
CA ILE A 96 -5.34 -9.55 4.41
C ILE A 96 -5.01 -8.71 5.65
N LYS A 97 -4.03 -9.14 6.45
CA LYS A 97 -3.63 -8.43 7.68
C LYS A 97 -2.86 -7.14 7.37
N ARG A 98 -2.05 -7.12 6.30
CA ARG A 98 -1.36 -5.91 5.85
C ARG A 98 -2.34 -4.84 5.39
N ASN A 99 -3.39 -5.21 4.67
CA ASN A 99 -4.45 -4.29 4.27
C ASN A 99 -5.17 -3.69 5.48
N ALA A 100 -5.52 -4.51 6.48
CA ALA A 100 -6.11 -4.01 7.73
C ALA A 100 -5.17 -3.04 8.48
N SER A 101 -3.87 -3.37 8.54
CA SER A 101 -2.86 -2.49 9.13
C SER A 101 -2.69 -1.20 8.32
N GLY A 102 -2.81 -1.27 7.00
CA GLY A 102 -2.77 -0.11 6.11
C GLY A 102 -3.90 0.87 6.38
N VAL A 103 -5.12 0.37 6.63
CA VAL A 103 -6.27 1.20 7.03
C VAL A 103 -5.99 1.91 8.35
N ALA A 104 -5.52 1.18 9.37
CA ALA A 104 -5.17 1.77 10.67
C ALA A 104 -4.06 2.83 10.52
N GLY A 105 -3.02 2.54 9.74
CA GLY A 105 -1.93 3.47 9.43
C GLY A 105 -2.40 4.74 8.71
N ALA A 106 -3.39 4.62 7.82
CA ALA A 106 -3.98 5.75 7.12
C ALA A 106 -4.70 6.71 8.09
N PHE A 107 -5.49 6.19 9.03
CA PHE A 107 -6.12 7.01 10.07
C PHE A 107 -5.07 7.69 10.96
N VAL A 108 -4.05 6.96 11.41
CA VAL A 108 -2.98 7.54 12.23
C VAL A 108 -2.25 8.68 11.48
N ALA A 109 -1.94 8.49 10.20
CA ALA A 109 -1.29 9.51 9.39
C ALA A 109 -2.17 10.75 9.20
N ALA A 110 -3.46 10.55 8.93
CA ALA A 110 -4.43 11.63 8.79
C ALA A 110 -4.58 12.44 10.10
N GLU A 111 -4.74 11.76 11.23
CA GLU A 111 -4.86 12.41 12.54
C GLU A 111 -3.60 13.19 12.91
N MET A 112 -2.40 12.67 12.62
CA MET A 112 -1.15 13.41 12.82
C MET A 112 -1.12 14.70 11.99
N ALA A 113 -1.47 14.62 10.71
CA ALA A 113 -1.49 15.77 9.82
C ALA A 113 -2.55 16.81 10.23
N LEU A 114 -3.74 16.36 10.63
CA LEU A 114 -4.82 17.23 11.13
C LEU A 114 -4.45 17.92 12.46
N ALA A 115 -3.65 17.26 13.29
CA ALA A 115 -3.09 17.83 14.51
C ALA A 115 -1.93 18.83 14.24
N GLY A 116 -1.57 19.08 12.98
CA GLY A 116 -0.50 20.01 12.60
C GLY A 116 0.91 19.43 12.70
N ILE A 117 1.04 18.09 12.70
CA ILE A 117 2.34 17.44 12.67
C ILE A 117 2.82 17.33 11.23
N ASP A 118 3.89 18.04 10.91
CA ASP A 118 4.51 18.01 9.60
C ASP A 118 5.50 16.86 9.46
N SER A 119 5.55 16.28 8.27
CA SER A 119 6.62 15.37 7.87
C SER A 119 7.85 16.18 7.51
N ALA A 120 8.98 15.95 8.18
CA ALA A 120 10.24 16.60 7.83
C ALA A 120 10.73 16.28 6.41
N ILE A 121 10.31 15.12 5.88
CA ILE A 121 10.57 14.70 4.49
C ILE A 121 9.27 14.86 3.70
N PRO A 122 9.24 15.68 2.64
CA PRO A 122 8.03 15.93 1.85
C PRO A 122 7.60 14.69 1.06
N ALA A 123 6.33 14.65 0.66
CA ALA A 123 5.72 13.51 -0.01
C ALA A 123 6.47 13.07 -1.29
N ASP A 124 6.91 14.02 -2.09
CA ASP A 124 7.63 13.74 -3.34
C ASP A 124 8.94 12.98 -3.09
N GLU A 125 9.70 13.37 -2.06
CA GLU A 125 10.93 12.70 -1.69
C GLU A 125 10.68 11.32 -1.09
N VAL A 126 9.57 11.13 -0.36
CA VAL A 126 9.17 9.82 0.15
C VAL A 126 8.77 8.89 -1.00
N ILE A 127 8.01 9.36 -1.99
CA ILE A 127 7.65 8.63 -3.21
C ILE A 127 8.91 8.23 -3.99
N TRP A 128 9.81 9.17 -4.20
CA TRP A 128 11.10 8.90 -4.85
C TRP A 128 11.92 7.86 -4.07
N SER A 129 11.97 7.97 -2.75
CA SER A 129 12.65 7.01 -1.87
C SER A 129 12.04 5.61 -2.00
N MET A 130 10.70 5.50 -2.00
CA MET A 130 9.97 4.26 -2.21
C MET A 130 10.37 3.60 -3.55
N LYS A 131 10.44 4.39 -4.63
CA LYS A 131 10.90 3.92 -5.95
C LYS A 131 12.31 3.32 -5.85
N ARG A 132 13.26 4.05 -5.25
CA ARG A 132 14.64 3.62 -5.12
C ARG A 132 14.79 2.35 -4.29
N ILE A 133 14.04 2.23 -3.20
CA ILE A 133 14.00 1.01 -2.38
C ILE A 133 13.45 -0.16 -3.19
N GLY A 134 12.36 0.05 -3.93
CA GLY A 134 11.79 -0.94 -4.83
C GLY A 134 12.79 -1.41 -5.88
N ASP A 135 13.54 -0.51 -6.50
CA ASP A 135 14.52 -0.84 -7.54
C ASP A 135 15.64 -1.77 -7.04
N VAL A 136 16.08 -1.59 -5.78
CA VAL A 136 17.15 -2.42 -5.18
C VAL A 136 16.63 -3.62 -4.38
N MET A 137 15.32 -3.76 -4.23
CA MET A 137 14.71 -4.91 -3.55
C MET A 137 14.97 -6.20 -4.33
N SER A 138 15.35 -7.27 -3.62
CA SER A 138 15.57 -8.58 -4.25
C SER A 138 14.34 -9.05 -5.03
N PRO A 139 14.51 -9.62 -6.23
CA PRO A 139 13.41 -10.24 -6.98
C PRO A 139 12.63 -11.27 -6.16
N THR A 140 13.29 -12.01 -5.27
CA THR A 140 12.62 -13.00 -4.40
C THR A 140 11.63 -12.39 -3.41
N LEU A 141 11.62 -11.07 -3.25
CA LEU A 141 10.76 -10.31 -2.35
C LEU A 141 9.72 -9.46 -3.11
N LYS A 142 9.55 -9.73 -4.41
CA LYS A 142 8.64 -9.02 -5.32
C LYS A 142 7.57 -9.96 -5.88
N GLU A 143 6.70 -10.47 -4.99
CA GLU A 143 5.53 -11.29 -5.34
C GLU A 143 5.84 -12.66 -5.98
N THR A 144 7.08 -13.13 -5.90
CA THR A 144 7.50 -14.41 -6.48
C THR A 144 7.21 -15.62 -5.58
N ALA A 145 6.84 -15.41 -4.32
CA ALA A 145 6.71 -16.43 -3.29
C ALA A 145 8.01 -17.24 -3.03
N GLU A 146 9.17 -16.73 -3.47
CA GLU A 146 10.46 -17.38 -3.31
C GLU A 146 11.23 -16.96 -2.05
N GLY A 147 10.84 -15.82 -1.46
CA GLY A 147 11.52 -15.22 -0.30
C GLY A 147 10.56 -14.84 0.83
N GLY A 148 11.10 -14.21 1.86
CA GLY A 148 10.33 -13.68 2.98
C GLY A 148 9.53 -14.77 3.71
N LEU A 149 8.27 -14.47 4.04
CA LEU A 149 7.36 -15.39 4.74
C LEU A 149 7.07 -16.66 3.95
N ALA A 150 6.99 -16.57 2.63
CA ALA A 150 6.77 -17.73 1.75
C ALA A 150 7.88 -18.79 1.85
N ALA A 151 9.12 -18.36 2.08
CA ALA A 151 10.27 -19.24 2.21
C ALA A 151 10.44 -19.88 3.59
N THR A 152 9.64 -19.49 4.59
CA THR A 152 9.70 -20.08 5.94
C THR A 152 9.24 -21.55 5.92
N PRO A 153 9.66 -22.37 6.90
CA PRO A 153 9.19 -23.77 6.99
C PRO A 153 7.66 -23.88 7.01
N THR A 154 6.98 -22.97 7.73
CA THR A 154 5.51 -22.92 7.77
C THR A 154 4.94 -22.48 6.44
N GLY A 155 5.53 -21.47 5.79
CA GLY A 155 5.08 -20.99 4.47
C GLY A 155 5.15 -22.11 3.41
N ARG A 156 6.24 -22.87 3.39
CA ARG A 156 6.39 -24.02 2.50
C ARG A 156 5.38 -25.12 2.80
N LYS A 157 5.14 -25.44 4.07
CA LYS A 157 4.13 -26.42 4.46
C LYS A 157 2.74 -26.01 4.00
N LEU A 158 2.38 -24.73 4.14
CA LEU A 158 1.10 -24.21 3.66
C LEU A 158 0.99 -24.27 2.12
N HIS A 159 2.09 -23.96 1.42
CA HIS A 159 2.17 -24.14 -0.03
C HIS A 159 1.88 -25.59 -0.44
N ASP A 160 2.52 -26.56 0.21
CA ASP A 160 2.32 -27.99 -0.09
C ASP A 160 0.89 -28.47 0.22
N GLN A 161 0.23 -27.86 1.19
CA GLN A 161 -1.19 -28.13 1.48
C GLN A 161 -2.11 -27.67 0.35
N VAL A 162 -1.78 -26.57 -0.33
CA VAL A 162 -2.58 -25.99 -1.41
C VAL A 162 -2.32 -26.68 -2.75
N PHE A 163 -1.05 -26.88 -3.10
CA PHE A 163 -0.64 -27.31 -4.44
C PHE A 163 -0.10 -28.74 -4.49
N GLY A 164 0.12 -29.38 -3.34
CA GLY A 164 0.78 -30.65 -3.23
C GLY A 164 2.31 -30.54 -3.14
N PRO A 165 2.97 -31.55 -2.55
CA PRO A 165 4.42 -31.51 -2.36
C PRO A 165 5.16 -31.54 -3.70
N GLY A 166 6.18 -30.69 -3.85
CA GLY A 166 7.03 -30.63 -5.03
C GLY A 166 6.49 -29.80 -6.21
N ASN A 167 5.31 -29.23 -6.10
CA ASN A 167 4.82 -28.26 -7.08
C ASN A 167 5.44 -26.87 -6.83
N VAL A 168 5.87 -26.22 -7.90
CA VAL A 168 6.32 -24.83 -7.85
C VAL A 168 5.09 -23.95 -8.02
N SER A 169 4.83 -23.02 -7.08
CA SER A 169 3.82 -22.01 -7.28
C SER A 169 4.18 -21.18 -8.51
N GLY A 170 3.42 -21.31 -9.58
CA GLY A 170 3.52 -20.32 -10.65
C GLY A 170 3.21 -18.96 -10.03
N GLY A 171 4.14 -18.01 -10.16
CA GLY A 171 3.88 -16.62 -9.81
C GLY A 171 2.53 -16.19 -10.44
N CYS A 172 1.83 -15.29 -9.79
CA CYS A 172 0.47 -14.87 -10.11
C CYS A 172 0.25 -14.75 -11.64
N SER A 173 -0.33 -15.80 -12.25
CA SER A 173 -0.61 -15.87 -13.68
C SER A 173 -1.80 -15.00 -14.10
N GLY A 174 -2.24 -14.09 -13.22
CA GLY A 174 -3.38 -13.21 -13.45
C GLY A 174 -3.07 -11.84 -14.06
N CYS A 175 -1.80 -11.45 -14.17
CA CYS A 175 -1.41 -10.15 -14.72
C CYS A 175 -0.73 -10.24 -16.11
N SER A 176 -1.29 -10.99 -17.04
CA SER A 176 -0.85 -11.00 -18.44
C SER A 176 -1.31 -9.76 -19.25
N GLY A 177 -1.71 -8.68 -18.60
CA GLY A 177 -2.28 -7.49 -19.23
C GLY A 177 -1.47 -6.18 -19.15
N CYS A 178 -0.30 -6.16 -18.54
CA CYS A 178 0.51 -4.94 -18.39
C CYS A 178 1.86 -5.02 -19.12
N HIS A 179 1.82 -5.32 -20.40
CA HIS A 179 2.91 -5.06 -21.33
C HIS A 179 2.38 -4.21 -22.48
N SER A 180 2.43 -2.89 -22.32
CA SER A 180 2.54 -1.92 -23.43
C SER A 180 2.81 -0.53 -22.83
#